data_79e134050666e90d5c430ac9779abd68
#
_entry.id   79e134050666e90d5c430ac9779abd68
#
_cell.length_a   1.000
_cell.length_b   1.000
_cell.length_c   1.000
_cell.angle_alpha   90.00
_cell.angle_beta   90.00
_cell.angle_gamma   90.00
#
_symmetry.space_group_name_H-M   'P 1'
#
loop_
_entity.id
_entity.type
_entity.pdbx_description
1 polymer ?
#
loop_
_entity_poly.entity_id
_entity_poly.type
_entity_poly.pdbx_seq_one_letter_code
_entity_poly.pdbx_strand_id
1 'polypeptide(L)'
;MIKTNGFRVLAMVMTTLWMVTIIPVTVVQAADFRGQGFDLSSYNGTINWEQVAEADMDFVMIRTGEGRAPDVDTQFAANYDGAVSAGLKVGVYHVCCVRTPKEAVEEAEYCLEILDGRDLDYPVAY
;
A
#
# COMPACT_ATOMS: atom_id res chain seq x y z
N MET A 1 85.35 23.13 17.24
CA MET A 1 84.17 23.99 17.34
C MET A 1 83.19 23.52 16.28
N ILE A 2 82.29 22.59 16.69
CA ILE A 2 81.38 21.92 15.80
C ILE A 2 79.97 22.55 15.98
N LYS A 3 79.49 23.18 14.96
CA LYS A 3 78.13 23.74 14.94
C LYS A 3 77.14 22.63 14.61
N THR A 4 76.29 22.28 15.56
CA THR A 4 75.16 21.36 15.33
C THR A 4 73.98 22.14 14.80
N ASN A 5 73.63 21.85 13.53
CA ASN A 5 72.38 22.37 12.92
C ASN A 5 71.23 21.54 13.45
N GLY A 6 70.38 22.21 14.23
CA GLY A 6 69.12 21.61 14.68
C GLY A 6 68.10 21.41 13.55
N PHE A 7 67.86 20.16 13.22
CA PHE A 7 66.79 19.77 12.29
C PHE A 7 65.44 19.82 13.05
N ARG A 8 64.66 20.87 12.78
CA ARG A 8 63.28 20.91 13.28
C ARG A 8 62.42 20.02 12.41
N VAL A 9 62.15 18.82 12.89
CA VAL A 9 61.15 17.93 12.29
C VAL A 9 59.77 18.48 12.66
N LEU A 10 59.10 19.10 11.71
CA LEU A 10 57.71 19.52 11.83
C LEU A 10 56.82 18.28 11.61
N ALA A 11 56.37 17.66 12.71
CA ALA A 11 55.41 16.58 12.65
C ALA A 11 54.06 17.15 12.23
N MET A 12 53.70 16.93 10.97
CA MET A 12 52.37 17.27 10.43
C MET A 12 51.38 16.19 10.86
N VAL A 13 50.67 16.45 11.96
CA VAL A 13 49.56 15.58 12.38
C VAL A 13 48.40 15.82 11.45
N MET A 14 48.24 14.94 10.47
CA MET A 14 47.01 14.90 9.64
C MET A 14 45.89 14.29 10.47
N THR A 15 45.08 15.12 11.11
CA THR A 15 43.78 14.72 11.65
C THR A 15 42.82 14.55 10.50
N THR A 16 42.64 13.32 10.04
CA THR A 16 41.54 12.95 9.15
C THR A 16 40.25 13.01 9.94
N LEU A 17 39.53 14.13 9.76
CA LEU A 17 38.18 14.29 10.29
C LEU A 17 37.24 13.38 9.53
N TRP A 18 36.88 12.22 10.10
CA TRP A 18 35.83 11.37 9.60
C TRP A 18 34.50 12.08 9.80
N MET A 19 33.99 12.72 8.75
CA MET A 19 32.61 13.17 8.72
C MET A 19 31.71 11.93 8.65
N VAL A 20 31.24 11.48 9.82
CA VAL A 20 30.12 10.54 9.89
C VAL A 20 28.88 11.33 9.51
N THR A 21 28.47 11.21 8.25
CA THR A 21 27.16 11.70 7.82
C THR A 21 26.10 10.83 8.48
N ILE A 22 25.51 11.32 9.56
CA ILE A 22 24.33 10.72 10.17
C ILE A 22 23.19 10.97 9.17
N ILE A 23 22.91 9.98 8.34
CA ILE A 23 21.68 9.97 7.53
C ILE A 23 20.54 9.81 8.53
N PRO A 24 19.63 10.78 8.66
CA PRO A 24 18.47 10.58 9.52
C PRO A 24 17.66 9.40 8.94
N VAL A 25 17.67 8.28 9.65
CA VAL A 25 16.73 7.19 9.39
C VAL A 25 15.37 7.74 9.80
N THR A 26 14.62 8.23 8.82
CA THR A 26 13.21 8.50 9.04
C THR A 26 12.54 7.16 9.28
N VAL A 27 12.29 6.85 10.54
CA VAL A 27 11.40 5.74 10.90
C VAL A 27 10.03 6.16 10.37
N VAL A 28 9.62 5.55 9.24
CA VAL A 28 8.24 5.61 8.81
C VAL A 28 7.46 4.85 9.87
N GLN A 29 6.92 5.57 10.84
CA GLN A 29 5.90 5.00 11.71
C GLN A 29 4.74 4.63 10.81
N ALA A 30 4.48 3.33 10.68
CA ALA A 30 3.20 2.88 10.18
C ALA A 30 2.13 3.60 11.02
N ALA A 31 1.31 4.43 10.38
CA ALA A 31 0.21 5.06 11.08
C ALA A 31 -0.59 3.94 11.72
N ASP A 32 -0.79 4.03 13.04
CA ASP A 32 -1.60 3.07 13.79
C ASP A 32 -3.06 3.30 13.37
N PHE A 33 -3.40 2.81 12.18
CA PHE A 33 -4.74 2.93 11.62
C PHE A 33 -5.65 1.97 12.37
N ARG A 34 -6.46 2.52 13.26
CA ARG A 34 -7.47 1.81 14.03
C ARG A 34 -8.84 2.16 13.49
N GLY A 35 -9.14 1.68 12.29
CA GLY A 35 -10.48 1.81 11.72
C GLY A 35 -11.27 0.53 11.88
N GLN A 36 -12.59 0.62 11.97
CA GLN A 36 -13.50 -0.50 11.84
C GLN A 36 -13.95 -0.63 10.39
N GLY A 37 -13.88 -1.84 9.86
CA GLY A 37 -14.27 -2.10 8.49
C GLY A 37 -14.68 -3.54 8.29
N PHE A 38 -15.14 -3.85 7.10
CA PHE A 38 -15.59 -5.19 6.72
C PHE A 38 -15.21 -5.48 5.27
N ASP A 39 -15.21 -6.73 4.91
CA ASP A 39 -15.11 -7.17 3.53
C ASP A 39 -16.48 -7.65 3.01
N LEU A 40 -16.68 -7.52 1.72
CA LEU A 40 -17.91 -7.98 1.10
C LEU A 40 -17.72 -8.40 -0.37
N SER A 41 -18.67 -9.20 -0.81
CA SER A 41 -18.78 -9.72 -2.15
C SER A 41 -20.25 -10.00 -2.51
N SER A 42 -20.50 -10.51 -3.71
CA SER A 42 -21.83 -10.98 -4.11
C SER A 42 -22.47 -12.02 -3.18
N TYR A 43 -21.67 -12.74 -2.39
CA TYR A 43 -22.16 -13.70 -1.41
C TYR A 43 -22.92 -13.06 -0.24
N ASN A 44 -22.71 -11.76 0.01
CA ASN A 44 -23.44 -11.02 1.05
C ASN A 44 -24.81 -10.50 0.58
N GLY A 45 -25.14 -10.71 -0.70
CA GLY A 45 -26.38 -10.22 -1.27
C GLY A 45 -26.44 -8.69 -1.41
N THR A 46 -27.63 -8.13 -1.33
CA THR A 46 -27.83 -6.68 -1.41
C THR A 46 -27.58 -6.02 -0.08
N ILE A 47 -26.70 -5.01 -0.07
CA ILE A 47 -26.33 -4.27 1.15
C ILE A 47 -27.27 -3.08 1.36
N ASN A 48 -27.69 -2.86 2.59
CA ASN A 48 -28.40 -1.64 2.99
C ASN A 48 -27.38 -0.58 3.41
N TRP A 49 -27.00 0.27 2.48
CA TRP A 49 -25.96 1.29 2.68
C TRP A 49 -26.37 2.40 3.65
N GLU A 50 -27.67 2.65 3.84
CA GLU A 50 -28.17 3.59 4.86
C GLU A 50 -27.84 3.07 6.26
N GLN A 51 -28.06 1.77 6.51
CA GLN A 51 -27.71 1.15 7.80
C GLN A 51 -26.20 1.08 7.99
N VAL A 52 -25.44 0.87 6.93
CA VAL A 52 -23.97 0.87 7.01
C VAL A 52 -23.44 2.25 7.37
N ALA A 53 -23.99 3.32 6.79
CA ALA A 53 -23.61 4.69 7.11
C ALA A 53 -23.88 5.07 8.58
N GLU A 54 -24.89 4.44 9.21
CA GLU A 54 -25.22 4.63 10.62
C GLU A 54 -24.37 3.76 11.58
N ALA A 55 -23.63 2.77 11.07
CA ALA A 55 -22.94 1.76 11.85
C ALA A 55 -21.50 2.13 12.27
N ASP A 56 -21.08 3.40 12.07
CA ASP A 56 -19.75 3.91 12.42
C ASP A 56 -18.60 3.08 11.83
N MET A 57 -18.76 2.67 10.56
CA MET A 57 -17.74 1.96 9.79
C MET A 57 -16.85 2.94 9.04
N ASP A 58 -15.54 2.72 9.08
CA ASP A 58 -14.55 3.59 8.44
C ASP A 58 -14.26 3.17 7.00
N PHE A 59 -14.26 1.87 6.73
CA PHE A 59 -13.86 1.34 5.43
C PHE A 59 -14.53 0.02 5.05
N VAL A 60 -14.43 -0.29 3.78
CA VAL A 60 -14.85 -1.58 3.23
C VAL A 60 -13.83 -2.10 2.22
N MET A 61 -13.63 -3.43 2.21
CA MET A 61 -12.86 -4.15 1.19
C MET A 61 -13.84 -4.92 0.30
N ILE A 62 -13.90 -4.58 -1.00
CA ILE A 62 -14.89 -5.13 -1.92
C ILE A 62 -14.22 -6.10 -2.90
N ARG A 63 -14.80 -7.29 -3.08
CA ARG A 63 -14.29 -8.24 -4.05
C ARG A 63 -14.52 -7.75 -5.48
N THR A 64 -13.45 -7.67 -6.28
CA THR A 64 -13.55 -7.39 -7.71
C THR A 64 -13.98 -8.62 -8.51
N GLY A 65 -13.45 -9.78 -8.15
CA GLY A 65 -13.70 -11.03 -8.83
C GLY A 65 -12.72 -12.11 -8.41
N GLU A 66 -12.59 -13.14 -9.24
CA GLU A 66 -11.71 -14.27 -9.01
C GLU A 66 -10.96 -14.64 -10.29
N GLY A 67 -9.65 -14.86 -10.19
CA GLY A 67 -8.84 -15.31 -11.33
C GLY A 67 -8.88 -14.34 -12.51
N ARG A 68 -9.21 -14.86 -13.69
CA ARG A 68 -9.25 -14.13 -14.95
C ARG A 68 -10.66 -14.12 -15.53
N ALA A 69 -10.89 -13.27 -16.54
CA ALA A 69 -12.18 -13.19 -17.23
C ALA A 69 -12.79 -14.58 -17.49
N PRO A 70 -14.11 -14.76 -17.28
CA PRO A 70 -15.11 -13.70 -17.05
C PRO A 70 -15.58 -13.56 -15.57
N ASP A 71 -14.80 -14.02 -14.59
CA ASP A 71 -15.26 -14.19 -13.21
C ASP A 71 -15.25 -12.88 -12.39
N VAL A 72 -15.98 -11.87 -12.86
CA VAL A 72 -16.25 -10.64 -12.13
C VAL A 72 -17.26 -10.87 -11.01
N ASP A 73 -17.07 -10.22 -9.86
CA ASP A 73 -18.09 -10.21 -8.81
C ASP A 73 -19.31 -9.41 -9.27
N THR A 74 -20.47 -10.07 -9.34
CA THR A 74 -21.70 -9.49 -9.91
C THR A 74 -22.27 -8.30 -9.14
N GLN A 75 -21.83 -8.11 -7.88
CA GLN A 75 -22.23 -6.99 -7.04
C GLN A 75 -21.14 -5.91 -6.92
N PHE A 76 -19.98 -6.09 -7.55
CA PHE A 76 -18.85 -5.19 -7.41
C PHE A 76 -19.21 -3.72 -7.63
N ALA A 77 -19.79 -3.40 -8.78
CA ALA A 77 -20.15 -2.02 -9.13
C ALA A 77 -21.16 -1.42 -8.15
N ALA A 78 -22.22 -2.16 -7.85
CA ALA A 78 -23.26 -1.71 -6.91
C ALA A 78 -22.71 -1.51 -5.49
N ASN A 79 -21.81 -2.39 -5.06
CA ASN A 79 -21.16 -2.29 -3.76
C ASN A 79 -20.19 -1.12 -3.71
N TYR A 80 -19.41 -0.88 -4.74
CA TYR A 80 -18.51 0.26 -4.83
C TYR A 80 -19.29 1.59 -4.75
N ASP A 81 -20.30 1.75 -5.60
CA ASP A 81 -21.11 2.97 -5.65
C ASP A 81 -21.86 3.23 -4.32
N GLY A 82 -22.36 2.16 -3.72
CA GLY A 82 -23.03 2.23 -2.42
C GLY A 82 -22.08 2.62 -1.28
N ALA A 83 -20.89 2.03 -1.24
CA ALA A 83 -19.86 2.35 -0.24
C ALA A 83 -19.40 3.81 -0.31
N VAL A 84 -19.13 4.29 -1.52
CA VAL A 84 -18.77 5.70 -1.76
C VAL A 84 -19.90 6.63 -1.32
N SER A 85 -21.16 6.29 -1.66
CA SER A 85 -22.33 7.08 -1.28
C SER A 85 -22.56 7.10 0.25
N ALA A 86 -22.19 6.02 0.94
CA ALA A 86 -22.24 5.93 2.39
C ALA A 86 -21.07 6.64 3.09
N GLY A 87 -20.11 7.18 2.34
CA GLY A 87 -18.96 7.92 2.85
C GLY A 87 -17.83 7.05 3.41
N LEU A 88 -17.82 5.75 3.11
CA LEU A 88 -16.76 4.85 3.52
C LEU A 88 -15.52 5.01 2.63
N LYS A 89 -14.34 4.74 3.21
CA LYS A 89 -13.14 4.50 2.43
C LYS A 89 -13.22 3.15 1.75
N VAL A 90 -12.84 3.11 0.47
CA VAL A 90 -12.96 1.90 -0.34
C VAL A 90 -11.60 1.31 -0.66
N GLY A 91 -11.44 0.05 -0.35
CA GLY A 91 -10.41 -0.83 -0.87
C GLY A 91 -11.05 -1.99 -1.63
N VAL A 92 -10.21 -2.73 -2.34
CA VAL A 92 -10.68 -3.91 -3.06
C VAL A 92 -9.76 -5.10 -2.83
N TYR A 93 -10.31 -6.30 -3.01
CA TYR A 93 -9.52 -7.52 -3.09
C TYR A 93 -9.92 -8.34 -4.31
N HIS A 94 -8.94 -9.06 -4.83
CA HIS A 94 -9.14 -10.00 -5.94
C HIS A 94 -8.72 -11.39 -5.49
N VAL A 95 -9.55 -12.41 -5.77
CA VAL A 95 -9.22 -13.79 -5.39
C VAL A 95 -8.23 -14.36 -6.41
N CYS A 96 -7.00 -14.58 -5.95
CA CYS A 96 -5.90 -15.02 -6.78
C CYS A 96 -5.99 -16.50 -7.13
N CYS A 97 -5.93 -16.84 -8.44
CA CYS A 97 -5.97 -18.19 -8.96
C CYS A 97 -4.77 -18.56 -9.85
N VAL A 98 -3.66 -17.82 -9.74
CA VAL A 98 -2.50 -17.95 -10.60
C VAL A 98 -1.61 -19.14 -10.23
N ARG A 99 -0.96 -19.72 -11.26
CA ARG A 99 0.04 -20.79 -11.13
C ARG A 99 1.37 -20.42 -11.79
N THR A 100 1.36 -19.37 -12.60
CA THR A 100 2.54 -18.92 -13.35
C THR A 100 2.67 -17.40 -13.30
N PRO A 101 3.89 -16.85 -13.46
CA PRO A 101 4.08 -15.39 -13.52
C PRO A 101 3.27 -14.71 -14.64
N LYS A 102 3.08 -15.41 -15.77
CA LYS A 102 2.28 -14.88 -16.87
C LYS A 102 0.81 -14.72 -16.47
N GLU A 103 0.26 -15.74 -15.80
CA GLU A 103 -1.11 -15.70 -15.30
C GLU A 103 -1.30 -14.59 -14.26
N ALA A 104 -0.28 -14.32 -13.44
CA ALA A 104 -0.35 -13.22 -12.47
C ALA A 104 -0.49 -11.85 -13.15
N VAL A 105 0.21 -11.63 -14.26
CA VAL A 105 0.06 -10.40 -15.05
C VAL A 105 -1.32 -10.29 -15.65
N GLU A 106 -1.81 -11.37 -16.29
CA GLU A 106 -3.14 -11.41 -16.91
C GLU A 106 -4.25 -11.17 -15.89
N GLU A 107 -4.12 -11.72 -14.68
CA GLU A 107 -5.08 -11.53 -13.60
C GLU A 107 -5.05 -10.11 -13.05
N ALA A 108 -3.86 -9.53 -12.89
CA ALA A 108 -3.72 -8.13 -12.47
C ALA A 108 -4.31 -7.16 -13.50
N GLU A 109 -4.06 -7.39 -14.79
CA GLU A 109 -4.66 -6.61 -15.89
C GLU A 109 -6.19 -6.70 -15.85
N TYR A 110 -6.73 -7.91 -15.65
CA TYR A 110 -8.17 -8.12 -15.53
C TYR A 110 -8.77 -7.41 -14.30
N CYS A 111 -8.10 -7.44 -13.17
CA CYS A 111 -8.52 -6.67 -11.98
C CYS A 111 -8.60 -5.16 -12.29
N LEU A 112 -7.61 -4.62 -13.03
CA LEU A 112 -7.63 -3.22 -13.46
C LEU A 112 -8.78 -2.91 -14.42
N GLU A 113 -9.13 -3.82 -15.32
CA GLU A 113 -10.29 -3.70 -16.21
C GLU A 113 -11.61 -3.62 -15.41
N ILE A 114 -11.75 -4.46 -14.37
CA ILE A 114 -12.93 -4.43 -13.49
C ILE A 114 -13.03 -3.10 -12.73
N LEU A 115 -11.87 -2.57 -12.29
CA LEU A 115 -11.83 -1.29 -11.59
C LEU A 115 -12.29 -0.13 -12.48
N ASP A 116 -12.05 -0.19 -13.78
CA ASP A 116 -12.53 0.79 -14.77
C ASP A 116 -12.27 2.25 -14.33
N GLY A 117 -11.07 2.52 -13.84
CA GLY A 117 -10.63 3.84 -13.40
C GLY A 117 -11.25 4.35 -12.08
N ARG A 118 -11.90 3.49 -11.30
CA ARG A 118 -12.42 3.84 -9.97
C ARG A 118 -11.30 4.15 -8.99
N ASP A 119 -11.45 5.21 -8.22
CA ASP A 119 -10.50 5.60 -7.18
C ASP A 119 -10.56 4.67 -5.97
N LEU A 120 -9.41 4.37 -5.39
CA LEU A 120 -9.29 3.53 -4.20
C LEU A 120 -8.56 4.29 -3.10
N ASP A 121 -9.04 4.16 -1.86
CA ASP A 121 -8.36 4.69 -0.66
C ASP A 121 -7.24 3.77 -0.16
N TYR A 122 -7.29 2.48 -0.54
CA TYR A 122 -6.32 1.46 -0.14
C TYR A 122 -5.78 0.70 -1.36
N PRO A 123 -4.57 0.14 -1.25
CA PRO A 123 -4.03 -0.74 -2.29
C PRO A 123 -4.93 -1.96 -2.53
N VAL A 124 -4.87 -2.50 -3.77
CA VAL A 124 -5.52 -3.76 -4.09
C VAL A 124 -4.88 -4.88 -3.26
N ALA A 125 -5.71 -5.67 -2.59
CA ALA A 125 -5.27 -6.88 -1.90
C ALA A 125 -5.42 -8.12 -2.81
N TYR A 126 -4.43 -9.01 -2.75
CA TYR A 126 -4.40 -10.28 -3.48
C TYR A 126 -4.23 -11.45 -2.55
#